data_406eaec6c8b785f3308472d5ce057ec7
#
_entry.id   406eaec6c8b785f3308472d5ce057ec7
#
_cell.length_a   1.000
_cell.length_b   1.000
_cell.length_c   1.000
_cell.angle_alpha   90.00
_cell.angle_beta   90.00
_cell.angle_gamma   90.00
#
_symmetry.space_group_name_H-M   'P 1'
#
loop_
_entity.id
_entity.type
_entity.pdbx_description
1 polymer ?
#
loop_
_entity_poly.entity_id
_entity_poly.type
_entity_poly.pdbx_seq_one_letter_code
_entity_poly.pdbx_strand_id
1 'polypeptide(L)'
;HGAWLRHALGVVTPKTRTCPVFDEEAVVWCANLLGIEVMRLKEILQDVSSHYREFWIRKRRGGYRMISAPDKELKAIQDTIYHRILLSVNVHPAATGFRRQHSIVDNVRPHLGKRCVLKTDIHDFFISIRSPRVKKTFEKIGYPKNISKVLGELCCMRRHLPQGASTSPVLSNIIAYEMDRKLAAMAEEFGLTYSRYADDLTFSGDVFSKEQVLARVKEIIREEKFEPNHQKTRFLNEYDRKIITGVSVSSGVKLTIPKARKREIRKNVYFILTKGLAEHQRRIGSHDPAYLKRLIGSLCYWRSIEPDNTYVSDSITALKRLQNGS
;
A
#
# COMPACT_ATOMS: atom_id res chain seq x y z
N HIS A 1 -39.19 18.97 -21.99
CA HIS A 1 -38.13 17.92 -21.88
C HIS A 1 -37.16 18.20 -20.74
N GLY A 2 -37.63 18.27 -19.49
CA GLY A 2 -36.79 18.59 -18.33
C GLY A 2 -37.15 17.85 -17.03
N ALA A 3 -38.03 16.85 -17.09
CA ALA A 3 -38.54 16.19 -15.89
C ALA A 3 -37.96 14.80 -15.57
N TRP A 4 -37.17 14.20 -16.49
CA TRP A 4 -36.65 12.82 -16.34
C TRP A 4 -35.27 12.74 -15.70
N LEU A 5 -34.54 13.84 -15.57
CA LEU A 5 -33.18 13.87 -15.00
C LEU A 5 -33.13 14.06 -13.47
N ARG A 6 -34.26 14.27 -12.79
CA ARG A 6 -34.30 14.48 -11.32
C ARG A 6 -34.58 13.23 -10.49
N HIS A 7 -34.89 12.09 -11.11
CA HIS A 7 -35.17 10.85 -10.38
C HIS A 7 -34.00 9.85 -10.34
N ALA A 8 -32.92 10.09 -11.05
CA ALA A 8 -31.74 9.21 -11.06
C ALA A 8 -30.59 9.66 -10.15
N LEU A 9 -30.67 10.84 -9.58
CA LEU A 9 -29.76 11.30 -8.53
C LEU A 9 -30.56 11.28 -7.23
N GLY A 10 -30.53 10.13 -6.54
CA GLY A 10 -30.96 10.07 -5.15
C GLY A 10 -30.17 11.10 -4.36
N VAL A 11 -30.75 12.27 -4.15
CA VAL A 11 -30.27 13.26 -3.19
C VAL A 11 -30.41 12.60 -1.82
N VAL A 12 -29.39 11.86 -1.42
CA VAL A 12 -29.20 11.47 -0.03
C VAL A 12 -29.01 12.79 0.71
N THR A 13 -30.09 13.29 1.31
CA THR A 13 -29.99 14.35 2.31
C THR A 13 -28.90 13.95 3.28
N PRO A 14 -27.87 14.78 3.54
CA PRO A 14 -26.85 14.45 4.49
C PRO A 14 -27.57 14.25 5.83
N LYS A 15 -27.61 13.01 6.33
CA LYS A 15 -27.96 12.76 7.74
C LYS A 15 -27.10 13.70 8.53
N THR A 16 -27.70 14.59 9.29
CA THR A 16 -27.05 15.51 10.21
C THR A 16 -26.02 14.70 10.99
N ARG A 17 -24.74 14.88 10.66
CA ARG A 17 -23.66 14.24 11.39
C ARG A 17 -23.69 14.81 12.80
N THR A 18 -24.14 14.01 13.76
CA THR A 18 -23.88 14.31 15.15
C THR A 18 -22.37 14.35 15.31
N CYS A 19 -21.81 15.52 15.61
CA CYS A 19 -20.40 15.67 15.94
C CYS A 19 -20.05 14.66 17.02
N PRO A 20 -18.99 13.86 16.86
CA PRO A 20 -18.59 12.93 17.90
C PRO A 20 -18.20 13.72 19.15
N VAL A 21 -18.89 13.49 20.25
CA VAL A 21 -18.55 14.07 21.54
C VAL A 21 -17.27 13.38 22.04
N PHE A 22 -16.23 14.17 22.23
CA PHE A 22 -14.97 13.71 22.81
C PHE A 22 -14.86 14.13 24.27
N ASP A 23 -14.21 13.30 25.06
CA ASP A 23 -13.84 13.60 26.43
C ASP A 23 -12.79 14.72 26.48
N GLU A 24 -13.02 15.72 27.30
CA GLU A 24 -12.16 16.92 27.38
C GLU A 24 -10.74 16.58 27.81
N GLU A 25 -10.58 15.74 28.83
CA GLU A 25 -9.27 15.32 29.33
C GLU A 25 -8.50 14.55 28.27
N ALA A 26 -9.20 13.69 27.51
CA ALA A 26 -8.59 12.95 26.40
C ALA A 26 -8.11 13.88 25.27
N VAL A 27 -8.87 14.92 24.95
CA VAL A 27 -8.46 15.92 23.95
C VAL A 27 -7.24 16.70 24.43
N VAL A 28 -7.21 17.14 25.67
CA VAL A 28 -6.05 17.84 26.27
C VAL A 28 -4.82 16.92 26.27
N TRP A 29 -4.97 15.67 26.67
CA TRP A 29 -3.89 14.71 26.66
C TRP A 29 -3.33 14.48 25.25
N CYS A 30 -4.23 14.27 24.27
CA CYS A 30 -3.82 14.09 22.87
C CYS A 30 -3.15 15.36 22.31
N ALA A 31 -3.66 16.56 22.63
CA ALA A 31 -3.06 17.81 22.19
C ALA A 31 -1.61 17.95 22.67
N ASN A 32 -1.35 17.62 23.94
CA ASN A 32 -0.01 17.61 24.52
C ASN A 32 0.90 16.57 23.81
N LEU A 33 0.40 15.35 23.61
CA LEU A 33 1.15 14.31 22.89
C LEU A 33 1.52 14.73 21.47
N LEU A 34 0.57 15.38 20.78
CA LEU A 34 0.69 15.74 19.37
C LEU A 34 1.42 17.08 19.15
N GLY A 35 1.62 17.85 20.22
CA GLY A 35 2.25 19.19 20.16
C GLY A 35 1.38 20.21 19.41
N ILE A 36 0.06 20.13 19.57
CA ILE A 36 -0.91 21.03 18.96
C ILE A 36 -1.74 21.74 20.05
N GLU A 37 -2.21 22.93 19.77
CA GLU A 37 -3.10 23.67 20.67
C GLU A 37 -4.44 22.93 20.84
N VAL A 38 -4.96 22.89 22.09
CA VAL A 38 -6.19 22.16 22.44
C VAL A 38 -7.39 22.62 21.61
N MET A 39 -7.57 23.93 21.47
CA MET A 39 -8.68 24.50 20.67
C MET A 39 -8.56 24.09 19.20
N ARG A 40 -7.35 24.11 18.66
CA ARG A 40 -7.10 23.70 17.28
C ARG A 40 -7.39 22.20 17.06
N LEU A 41 -7.01 21.34 18.00
CA LEU A 41 -7.34 19.93 17.94
C LEU A 41 -8.87 19.70 17.98
N LYS A 42 -9.59 20.45 18.81
CA LYS A 42 -11.06 20.41 18.85
C LYS A 42 -11.69 20.77 17.51
N GLU A 43 -11.21 21.83 16.85
CA GLU A 43 -11.68 22.22 15.51
C GLU A 43 -11.48 21.12 14.48
N ILE A 44 -10.29 20.52 14.44
CA ILE A 44 -10.00 19.39 13.52
C ILE A 44 -10.93 18.21 13.80
N LEU A 45 -11.17 17.88 15.07
CA LEU A 45 -12.01 16.76 15.48
C LEU A 45 -13.50 16.96 15.15
N GLN A 46 -13.97 18.19 14.93
CA GLN A 46 -15.34 18.47 14.48
C GLN A 46 -15.59 17.86 13.08
N ASP A 47 -14.65 17.97 12.16
CA ASP A 47 -14.72 17.35 10.84
C ASP A 47 -13.33 17.00 10.28
N VAL A 48 -12.76 15.91 10.76
CA VAL A 48 -11.47 15.38 10.25
C VAL A 48 -11.51 15.15 8.74
N SER A 49 -12.69 14.87 8.18
CA SER A 49 -12.81 14.56 6.75
C SER A 49 -12.60 15.77 5.85
N SER A 50 -12.85 16.99 6.35
CA SER A 50 -12.59 18.24 5.61
C SER A 50 -11.09 18.51 5.39
N HIS A 51 -10.24 17.89 6.23
CA HIS A 51 -8.78 17.97 6.13
C HIS A 51 -8.17 17.01 5.09
N TYR A 52 -9.01 16.37 4.25
CA TYR A 52 -8.55 15.48 3.16
C TYR A 52 -8.88 16.07 1.80
N ARG A 53 -7.90 15.97 0.88
CA ARG A 53 -8.09 16.21 -0.55
C ARG A 53 -8.17 14.88 -1.27
N GLU A 54 -9.25 14.66 -2.02
CA GLU A 54 -9.46 13.45 -2.82
C GLU A 54 -9.12 13.70 -4.29
N PHE A 55 -8.40 12.75 -4.89
CA PHE A 55 -8.10 12.76 -6.32
C PHE A 55 -7.86 11.35 -6.86
N TRP A 56 -8.06 11.18 -8.17
CA TRP A 56 -7.92 9.91 -8.84
C TRP A 56 -6.54 9.74 -9.45
N ILE A 57 -5.92 8.57 -9.23
CA ILE A 57 -4.68 8.15 -9.88
C ILE A 57 -4.98 6.97 -10.80
N ARG A 58 -4.46 7.03 -12.05
CA ARG A 58 -4.58 5.94 -13.01
C ARG A 58 -3.74 4.73 -12.57
N LYS A 59 -4.35 3.54 -12.52
CA LYS A 59 -3.65 2.29 -12.24
C LYS A 59 -2.89 1.82 -13.49
N ARG A 60 -1.75 1.15 -13.32
CA ARG A 60 -0.93 0.62 -14.44
C ARG A 60 -1.68 -0.37 -15.33
N ARG A 61 -2.61 -1.14 -14.79
CA ARG A 61 -3.39 -2.17 -15.51
C ARG A 61 -4.78 -1.70 -15.91
N GLY A 62 -5.00 -0.40 -15.96
CA GLY A 62 -6.30 0.21 -16.24
C GLY A 62 -7.12 0.48 -15.00
N GLY A 63 -8.15 1.35 -15.15
CA GLY A 63 -8.97 1.85 -14.04
C GLY A 63 -8.26 2.92 -13.20
N TYR A 64 -8.96 3.38 -12.18
CA TYR A 64 -8.51 4.46 -11.30
C TYR A 64 -8.49 4.01 -9.84
N ARG A 65 -7.72 4.72 -9.04
CA ARG A 65 -7.65 4.55 -7.58
C ARG A 65 -7.87 5.91 -6.95
N MET A 66 -8.80 6.01 -6.01
CA MET A 66 -9.00 7.22 -5.23
C MET A 66 -7.92 7.31 -4.16
N ILE A 67 -7.27 8.46 -4.08
CA ILE A 67 -6.34 8.82 -3.02
C ILE A 67 -6.98 9.91 -2.20
N SER A 68 -6.98 9.74 -0.89
CA SER A 68 -7.41 10.72 0.09
C SER A 68 -6.18 11.20 0.85
N ALA A 69 -5.57 12.28 0.38
CA ALA A 69 -4.37 12.84 0.99
C ALA A 69 -4.75 13.85 2.08
N PRO A 70 -4.22 13.71 3.31
CA PRO A 70 -4.42 14.71 4.35
C PRO A 70 -3.73 16.02 3.98
N ASP A 71 -4.27 17.14 4.44
CA ASP A 71 -3.59 18.43 4.38
C ASP A 71 -2.30 18.43 5.22
N LYS A 72 -1.54 19.50 5.18
CA LYS A 72 -0.25 19.59 5.87
C LYS A 72 -0.38 19.42 7.38
N GLU A 73 -1.44 19.98 7.97
CA GLU A 73 -1.66 19.96 9.41
C GLU A 73 -2.07 18.57 9.90
N LEU A 74 -3.11 17.99 9.32
CA LEU A 74 -3.53 16.62 9.67
C LEU A 74 -2.41 15.61 9.37
N LYS A 75 -1.65 15.82 8.30
CA LYS A 75 -0.48 14.99 8.00
C LYS A 75 0.57 15.05 9.10
N ALA A 76 0.90 16.24 9.62
CA ALA A 76 1.86 16.39 10.71
C ALA A 76 1.38 15.69 12.00
N ILE A 77 0.09 15.79 12.30
CA ILE A 77 -0.54 15.06 13.42
C ILE A 77 -0.39 13.54 13.22
N GLN A 78 -0.73 13.04 12.04
CA GLN A 78 -0.62 11.62 11.71
C GLN A 78 0.83 11.13 11.71
N ASP A 79 1.77 11.92 11.23
CA ASP A 79 3.21 11.63 11.30
C ASP A 79 3.67 11.52 12.77
N THR A 80 3.16 12.38 13.66
CA THR A 80 3.44 12.30 15.10
C THR A 80 2.86 11.02 15.72
N ILE A 81 1.62 10.66 15.41
CA ILE A 81 1.00 9.39 15.85
C ILE A 81 1.82 8.20 15.34
N TYR A 82 2.22 8.23 14.08
CA TYR A 82 3.06 7.19 13.50
C TYR A 82 4.38 7.01 14.25
N HIS A 83 5.12 8.11 14.45
CA HIS A 83 6.46 8.04 15.05
C HIS A 83 6.45 7.76 16.54
N ARG A 84 5.52 8.34 17.30
CA ARG A 84 5.49 8.22 18.77
C ARG A 84 4.74 7.00 19.27
N ILE A 85 3.79 6.47 18.50
CA ILE A 85 2.93 5.37 18.94
C ILE A 85 3.12 4.13 18.07
N LEU A 86 2.84 4.25 16.75
CA LEU A 86 2.64 3.09 15.91
C LEU A 86 3.94 2.41 15.48
N LEU A 87 5.03 3.16 15.39
CA LEU A 87 6.32 2.66 14.91
C LEU A 87 6.91 1.56 15.80
N SER A 88 6.62 1.59 17.12
CA SER A 88 7.09 0.61 18.10
C SER A 88 6.22 -0.65 18.17
N VAL A 89 5.05 -0.65 17.53
CA VAL A 89 4.12 -1.78 17.56
C VAL A 89 4.58 -2.88 16.62
N ASN A 90 4.66 -4.09 17.14
CA ASN A 90 5.04 -5.25 16.34
C ASN A 90 3.99 -5.57 15.27
N VAL A 91 4.46 -5.86 14.06
CA VAL A 91 3.67 -6.41 12.96
C VAL A 91 4.15 -7.81 12.64
N HIS A 92 3.29 -8.64 12.04
CA HIS A 92 3.64 -10.03 11.74
C HIS A 92 4.79 -10.09 10.72
N PRO A 93 5.79 -11.01 10.87
CA PRO A 93 6.93 -11.10 9.96
C PRO A 93 6.57 -11.30 8.48
N ALA A 94 5.47 -12.00 8.19
CA ALA A 94 4.99 -12.21 6.83
C ALA A 94 4.47 -10.91 6.16
N ALA A 95 4.11 -9.88 6.93
CA ALA A 95 3.75 -8.57 6.41
C ALA A 95 5.02 -7.79 6.06
N THR A 96 5.39 -7.77 4.79
CA THR A 96 6.63 -7.16 4.29
C THR A 96 6.42 -5.76 3.72
N GLY A 97 5.20 -5.45 3.26
CA GLY A 97 4.84 -4.11 2.78
C GLY A 97 4.71 -3.10 3.90
N PHE A 98 5.03 -1.83 3.60
CA PHE A 98 4.87 -0.70 4.54
C PHE A 98 5.74 -0.78 5.81
N ARG A 99 6.83 -1.51 5.78
CA ARG A 99 7.77 -1.64 6.90
C ARG A 99 9.06 -0.90 6.61
N ARG A 100 9.59 -0.23 7.64
CA ARG A 100 10.93 0.37 7.56
C ARG A 100 11.98 -0.73 7.37
N GLN A 101 13.02 -0.43 6.60
CA GLN A 101 14.14 -1.35 6.30
C GLN A 101 13.72 -2.64 5.56
N HIS A 102 12.47 -2.73 5.11
CA HIS A 102 12.01 -3.80 4.24
C HIS A 102 11.79 -3.28 2.82
N SER A 103 12.10 -4.13 1.88
CA SER A 103 11.96 -3.86 0.44
C SER A 103 10.99 -4.86 -0.21
N ILE A 104 10.69 -4.63 -1.47
CA ILE A 104 9.93 -5.60 -2.25
C ILE A 104 10.68 -6.94 -2.42
N VAL A 105 12.01 -6.91 -2.30
CA VAL A 105 12.87 -8.11 -2.37
C VAL A 105 12.58 -9.04 -1.21
N ASP A 106 12.34 -8.50 -0.01
CA ASP A 106 12.02 -9.29 1.19
C ASP A 106 10.69 -10.03 1.05
N ASN A 107 9.72 -9.42 0.33
CA ASN A 107 8.46 -10.08 0.00
C ASN A 107 8.64 -11.24 -0.98
N VAL A 108 9.55 -11.10 -1.93
CA VAL A 108 9.63 -11.99 -3.09
C VAL A 108 10.66 -13.10 -2.92
N ARG A 109 11.76 -12.81 -2.23
CA ARG A 109 12.89 -13.74 -2.03
C ARG A 109 12.49 -15.11 -1.45
N PRO A 110 11.59 -15.21 -0.45
CA PRO A 110 11.17 -16.50 0.08
C PRO A 110 10.47 -17.44 -0.92
N HIS A 111 9.94 -16.86 -2.02
CA HIS A 111 9.23 -17.59 -3.06
C HIS A 111 10.13 -18.02 -4.24
N LEU A 112 11.42 -17.66 -4.19
CA LEU A 112 12.37 -18.04 -5.24
C LEU A 112 12.61 -19.56 -5.23
N GLY A 113 12.61 -20.19 -6.40
CA GLY A 113 12.80 -21.63 -6.55
C GLY A 113 11.55 -22.48 -6.36
N LYS A 114 10.43 -21.90 -5.88
CA LYS A 114 9.18 -22.64 -5.70
C LYS A 114 8.49 -22.93 -7.03
N ARG A 115 7.97 -24.17 -7.20
CA ARG A 115 7.36 -24.63 -8.45
C ARG A 115 5.97 -24.02 -8.68
N CYS A 116 5.17 -23.90 -7.63
CA CYS A 116 3.80 -23.39 -7.70
C CYS A 116 3.62 -22.14 -6.83
N VAL A 117 2.81 -21.19 -7.30
CA VAL A 117 2.49 -19.95 -6.58
C VAL A 117 0.99 -19.68 -6.64
N LEU A 118 0.35 -19.56 -5.48
CA LEU A 118 -1.00 -19.04 -5.34
C LEU A 118 -0.93 -17.59 -4.90
N LYS A 119 -1.58 -16.71 -5.65
CA LYS A 119 -1.72 -15.28 -5.33
C LYS A 119 -3.18 -14.96 -5.16
N THR A 120 -3.49 -14.19 -4.14
CA THR A 120 -4.81 -13.61 -3.94
C THR A 120 -4.67 -12.20 -3.36
N ASP A 121 -5.76 -11.47 -3.26
CA ASP A 121 -5.77 -10.06 -2.88
C ASP A 121 -6.95 -9.83 -1.93
N ILE A 122 -6.82 -8.90 -1.00
CA ILE A 122 -7.91 -8.49 -0.13
C ILE A 122 -8.68 -7.35 -0.81
N HIS A 123 -10.00 -7.53 -0.92
CA HIS A 123 -10.86 -6.51 -1.51
C HIS A 123 -10.91 -5.27 -0.62
N ASP A 124 -10.70 -4.09 -1.22
CA ASP A 124 -10.81 -2.77 -0.56
C ASP A 124 -10.11 -2.71 0.82
N PHE A 125 -8.87 -3.24 0.91
CA PHE A 125 -8.14 -3.50 2.14
C PHE A 125 -8.20 -2.35 3.14
N PHE A 126 -7.85 -1.11 2.75
CA PHE A 126 -7.89 0.04 3.65
C PHE A 126 -9.33 0.43 4.03
N ILE A 127 -10.23 0.47 3.05
CA ILE A 127 -11.62 0.88 3.25
C ILE A 127 -12.39 -0.13 4.11
N SER A 128 -12.05 -1.41 4.05
CA SER A 128 -12.65 -2.46 4.90
C SER A 128 -12.29 -2.30 6.38
N ILE A 129 -11.18 -1.60 6.69
CA ILE A 129 -10.78 -1.32 8.07
C ILE A 129 -11.55 -0.12 8.61
N ARG A 130 -12.62 -0.41 9.36
CA ARG A 130 -13.51 0.61 9.91
C ARG A 130 -12.98 1.22 11.21
N SER A 131 -13.37 2.48 11.48
CA SER A 131 -12.99 3.25 12.67
C SER A 131 -13.09 2.47 14.01
N PRO A 132 -14.10 1.63 14.27
CA PRO A 132 -14.13 0.83 15.51
C PRO A 132 -12.94 -0.11 15.66
N ARG A 133 -12.45 -0.71 14.55
CA ARG A 133 -11.25 -1.56 14.58
C ARG A 133 -9.99 -0.75 14.87
N VAL A 134 -9.90 0.44 14.30
CA VAL A 134 -8.77 1.37 14.54
C VAL A 134 -8.74 1.79 16.01
N LYS A 135 -9.87 2.21 16.58
CA LYS A 135 -10.00 2.58 18.00
C LYS A 135 -9.61 1.42 18.91
N LYS A 136 -10.15 0.22 18.65
CA LYS A 136 -9.80 -0.99 19.41
C LYS A 136 -8.32 -1.34 19.30
N THR A 137 -7.65 -0.97 18.21
CA THR A 137 -6.21 -1.17 18.06
C THR A 137 -5.43 -0.29 19.03
N PHE A 138 -5.79 0.97 19.18
CA PHE A 138 -5.17 1.84 20.19
C PHE A 138 -5.44 1.36 21.63
N GLU A 139 -6.65 0.84 21.91
CA GLU A 139 -6.94 0.20 23.20
C GLU A 139 -6.03 -1.01 23.47
N LYS A 140 -5.81 -1.87 22.46
CA LYS A 140 -4.90 -3.01 22.55
C LYS A 140 -3.42 -2.62 22.72
N ILE A 141 -3.03 -1.47 22.20
CA ILE A 141 -1.69 -0.89 22.40
C ILE A 141 -1.51 -0.42 23.87
N GLY A 142 -2.61 -0.15 24.58
CA GLY A 142 -2.60 0.24 25.98
C GLY A 142 -3.22 1.61 26.29
N TYR A 143 -3.81 2.28 25.31
CA TYR A 143 -4.47 3.57 25.53
C TYR A 143 -5.89 3.41 26.07
N PRO A 144 -6.33 4.26 27.04
CA PRO A 144 -7.71 4.31 27.50
C PRO A 144 -8.70 4.55 26.35
N LYS A 145 -9.95 4.10 26.52
CA LYS A 145 -11.00 4.21 25.49
C LYS A 145 -11.23 5.63 24.96
N ASN A 146 -11.24 6.62 25.86
CA ASN A 146 -11.45 8.02 25.49
C ASN A 146 -10.30 8.56 24.61
N ILE A 147 -9.05 8.28 24.96
CA ILE A 147 -7.86 8.61 24.16
C ILE A 147 -7.86 7.85 22.84
N SER A 148 -8.13 6.54 22.87
CA SER A 148 -8.22 5.71 21.65
C SER A 148 -9.29 6.20 20.68
N LYS A 149 -10.37 6.81 21.18
CA LYS A 149 -11.40 7.42 20.36
C LYS A 149 -10.88 8.64 19.61
N VAL A 150 -10.11 9.52 20.24
CA VAL A 150 -9.49 10.70 19.62
C VAL A 150 -8.44 10.26 18.58
N LEU A 151 -7.49 9.40 18.98
CA LEU A 151 -6.44 8.92 18.08
C LEU A 151 -7.01 8.18 16.87
N GLY A 152 -8.03 7.35 17.09
CA GLY A 152 -8.70 6.62 16.02
C GLY A 152 -9.45 7.52 15.04
N GLU A 153 -10.03 8.63 15.52
CA GLU A 153 -10.70 9.60 14.66
C GLU A 153 -9.72 10.34 13.76
N LEU A 154 -8.57 10.77 14.31
CA LEU A 154 -7.50 11.45 13.56
C LEU A 154 -6.87 10.57 12.47
N CYS A 155 -6.96 9.24 12.61
CA CYS A 155 -6.45 8.27 11.63
C CYS A 155 -7.48 7.82 10.60
N CYS A 156 -8.75 8.22 10.72
CA CYS A 156 -9.84 7.77 9.86
C CYS A 156 -10.43 8.93 9.05
N MET A 157 -10.92 8.58 7.86
CA MET A 157 -11.75 9.46 7.04
C MET A 157 -13.06 8.76 6.76
N ARG A 158 -14.21 9.44 6.96
CA ARG A 158 -15.54 8.83 6.74
C ARG A 158 -15.68 7.44 7.37
N ARG A 159 -15.14 7.26 8.60
CA ARG A 159 -15.20 6.05 9.41
C ARG A 159 -14.42 4.83 8.87
N HIS A 160 -13.43 5.01 8.03
CA HIS A 160 -12.49 3.96 7.58
C HIS A 160 -11.07 4.51 7.41
N LEU A 161 -10.08 3.61 7.25
CA LEU A 161 -8.72 4.02 6.92
C LEU A 161 -8.67 4.61 5.50
N PRO A 162 -8.18 5.85 5.34
CA PRO A 162 -8.05 6.47 4.03
C PRO A 162 -6.82 5.93 3.28
N GLN A 163 -6.91 5.84 1.97
CA GLN A 163 -5.78 5.52 1.12
C GLN A 163 -4.99 6.79 0.79
N GLY A 164 -3.92 7.04 1.56
CA GLY A 164 -3.07 8.23 1.39
C GLY A 164 -2.63 8.88 2.71
N ALA A 165 -3.21 8.48 3.85
CA ALA A 165 -2.77 8.93 5.17
C ALA A 165 -1.48 8.24 5.62
N SER A 166 -0.65 8.94 6.37
CA SER A 166 0.63 8.41 6.88
C SER A 166 0.46 7.23 7.84
N THR A 167 -0.63 7.19 8.59
CA THR A 167 -0.92 6.14 9.58
C THR A 167 -1.56 4.89 8.99
N SER A 168 -2.27 5.00 7.86
CA SER A 168 -3.04 3.89 7.29
C SER A 168 -2.20 2.65 6.98
N PRO A 169 -0.98 2.76 6.41
CA PRO A 169 -0.17 1.59 6.09
C PRO A 169 0.22 0.78 7.32
N VAL A 170 0.70 1.42 8.37
CA VAL A 170 1.14 0.73 9.60
C VAL A 170 -0.05 0.19 10.38
N LEU A 171 -1.15 0.96 10.51
CA LEU A 171 -2.38 0.50 11.17
C LEU A 171 -2.97 -0.72 10.46
N SER A 172 -2.95 -0.75 9.14
CA SER A 172 -3.44 -1.91 8.39
C SER A 172 -2.62 -3.17 8.68
N ASN A 173 -1.30 -3.06 8.83
CA ASN A 173 -0.44 -4.18 9.21
C ASN A 173 -0.69 -4.66 10.65
N ILE A 174 -0.85 -3.73 11.61
CA ILE A 174 -1.15 -4.07 13.00
C ILE A 174 -2.51 -4.78 13.10
N ILE A 175 -3.53 -4.26 12.40
CA ILE A 175 -4.89 -4.81 12.42
C ILE A 175 -4.95 -6.19 11.75
N ALA A 176 -4.14 -6.41 10.71
CA ALA A 176 -4.07 -7.69 10.01
C ALA A 176 -3.17 -8.73 10.70
N TYR A 177 -2.58 -8.43 11.87
CA TYR A 177 -1.64 -9.32 12.55
C TYR A 177 -2.22 -10.73 12.78
N GLU A 178 -3.44 -10.84 13.30
CA GLU A 178 -4.06 -12.15 13.57
C GLU A 178 -4.39 -12.92 12.29
N MET A 179 -4.79 -12.21 11.24
CA MET A 179 -4.96 -12.82 9.91
C MET A 179 -3.64 -13.39 9.41
N ASP A 180 -2.55 -12.62 9.49
CA ASP A 180 -1.22 -13.08 9.06
C ASP A 180 -0.75 -14.27 9.90
N ARG A 181 -1.00 -14.27 11.22
CA ARG A 181 -0.64 -15.38 12.11
C ARG A 181 -1.35 -16.67 11.71
N LYS A 182 -2.67 -16.60 11.46
CA LYS A 182 -3.46 -17.76 11.02
C LYS A 182 -3.05 -18.25 9.63
N LEU A 183 -2.79 -17.32 8.69
CA LEU A 183 -2.36 -17.66 7.34
C LEU A 183 -0.94 -18.26 7.32
N ALA A 184 -0.05 -17.77 8.19
CA ALA A 184 1.29 -18.34 8.33
C ALA A 184 1.25 -19.76 8.90
N ALA A 185 0.46 -20.00 9.96
CA ALA A 185 0.28 -21.33 10.54
C ALA A 185 -0.32 -22.31 9.50
N MET A 186 -1.35 -21.89 8.78
CA MET A 186 -1.93 -22.69 7.70
C MET A 186 -0.90 -22.98 6.60
N ALA A 187 -0.10 -21.99 6.20
CA ALA A 187 0.94 -22.19 5.21
C ALA A 187 1.98 -23.24 5.67
N GLU A 188 2.38 -23.21 6.94
CA GLU A 188 3.27 -24.22 7.54
C GLU A 188 2.67 -25.62 7.50
N GLU A 189 1.39 -25.79 7.85
CA GLU A 189 0.67 -27.06 7.77
C GLU A 189 0.68 -27.67 6.36
N PHE A 190 0.58 -26.82 5.32
CA PHE A 190 0.62 -27.25 3.91
C PHE A 190 2.03 -27.28 3.32
N GLY A 191 3.09 -27.03 4.09
CA GLY A 191 4.47 -26.95 3.60
C GLY A 191 4.72 -25.79 2.64
N LEU A 192 3.99 -24.68 2.82
CA LEU A 192 4.05 -23.51 1.95
C LEU A 192 4.82 -22.36 2.60
N THR A 193 5.37 -21.53 1.74
CA THR A 193 5.89 -20.21 2.12
C THR A 193 4.77 -19.17 1.96
N TYR A 194 4.58 -18.32 2.95
CA TYR A 194 3.61 -17.23 2.95
C TYR A 194 4.27 -15.87 3.11
N SER A 195 3.82 -14.90 2.33
CA SER A 195 4.11 -13.47 2.54
C SER A 195 2.93 -12.60 2.15
N ARG A 196 2.87 -11.38 2.74
CA ARG A 196 1.89 -10.36 2.39
C ARG A 196 2.58 -9.02 2.10
N TYR A 197 2.19 -8.39 0.99
CA TYR A 197 2.58 -7.04 0.65
C TYR A 197 1.32 -6.18 0.47
N ALA A 198 0.98 -5.38 1.47
CA ALA A 198 -0.28 -4.65 1.55
C ALA A 198 -1.51 -5.57 1.49
N ASP A 199 -2.30 -5.47 0.41
CA ASP A 199 -3.45 -6.30 0.08
C ASP A 199 -3.10 -7.60 -0.67
N ASP A 200 -1.88 -7.69 -1.26
CA ASP A 200 -1.42 -8.86 -2.01
C ASP A 200 -0.90 -9.96 -1.08
N LEU A 201 -1.54 -11.15 -1.10
CA LEU A 201 -1.10 -12.35 -0.38
C LEU A 201 -0.48 -13.34 -1.38
N THR A 202 0.65 -13.92 -1.01
CA THR A 202 1.36 -14.89 -1.83
C THR A 202 1.68 -16.14 -1.03
N PHE A 203 1.31 -17.30 -1.58
CA PHE A 203 1.64 -18.63 -1.05
C PHE A 203 2.42 -19.39 -2.12
N SER A 204 3.47 -20.10 -1.75
CA SER A 204 4.24 -20.88 -2.72
C SER A 204 4.79 -22.16 -2.13
N GLY A 205 4.92 -23.17 -2.97
CA GLY A 205 5.44 -24.48 -2.62
C GLY A 205 5.75 -25.28 -3.89
N ASP A 206 6.17 -26.54 -3.71
CA ASP A 206 6.51 -27.37 -4.85
C ASP A 206 5.30 -28.11 -5.40
N VAL A 207 4.46 -28.69 -4.53
CA VAL A 207 3.21 -29.36 -4.90
C VAL A 207 2.17 -29.08 -3.81
N PHE A 208 0.99 -28.59 -4.18
CA PHE A 208 -0.14 -28.44 -3.27
C PHE A 208 -1.48 -28.32 -4.03
N SER A 209 -2.58 -28.70 -3.37
CA SER A 209 -3.92 -28.49 -3.91
C SER A 209 -4.32 -27.05 -3.84
N LYS A 210 -4.48 -26.43 -5.01
CA LYS A 210 -4.99 -25.05 -5.15
C LYS A 210 -6.33 -24.87 -4.45
N GLU A 211 -7.23 -25.84 -4.62
CA GLU A 211 -8.61 -25.77 -4.13
C GLU A 211 -8.64 -25.78 -2.60
N GLN A 212 -7.89 -26.68 -1.97
CA GLN A 212 -7.82 -26.80 -0.51
C GLN A 212 -7.19 -25.57 0.13
N VAL A 213 -6.02 -25.15 -0.38
CA VAL A 213 -5.31 -23.96 0.13
C VAL A 213 -6.17 -22.71 -0.06
N LEU A 214 -6.75 -22.51 -1.24
CA LEU A 214 -7.58 -21.32 -1.50
C LEU A 214 -8.85 -21.29 -0.65
N ALA A 215 -9.49 -22.44 -0.41
CA ALA A 215 -10.66 -22.52 0.46
C ALA A 215 -10.31 -22.08 1.88
N ARG A 216 -9.20 -22.61 2.42
CA ARG A 216 -8.74 -22.27 3.78
C ARG A 216 -8.30 -20.81 3.90
N VAL A 217 -7.59 -20.28 2.90
CA VAL A 217 -7.21 -18.86 2.83
C VAL A 217 -8.45 -17.95 2.88
N LYS A 218 -9.46 -18.25 2.08
CA LYS A 218 -10.71 -17.47 2.05
C LYS A 218 -11.46 -17.50 3.37
N GLU A 219 -11.49 -18.64 4.02
CA GLU A 219 -12.10 -18.81 5.35
C GLU A 219 -11.40 -17.90 6.37
N ILE A 220 -10.08 -17.98 6.49
CA ILE A 220 -9.29 -17.17 7.43
C ILE A 220 -9.46 -15.67 7.16
N ILE A 221 -9.45 -15.24 5.90
CA ILE A 221 -9.65 -13.83 5.54
C ILE A 221 -11.01 -13.34 6.05
N ARG A 222 -12.09 -14.14 5.91
CA ARG A 222 -13.44 -13.78 6.36
C ARG A 222 -13.59 -13.80 7.89
N GLU A 223 -12.99 -14.78 8.57
CA GLU A 223 -12.94 -14.82 10.03
C GLU A 223 -12.38 -13.50 10.59
N GLU A 224 -11.34 -12.98 9.94
CA GLU A 224 -10.66 -11.75 10.33
C GLU A 224 -11.33 -10.47 9.79
N LYS A 225 -12.60 -10.60 9.32
CA LYS A 225 -13.43 -9.48 8.86
C LYS A 225 -12.85 -8.73 7.65
N PHE A 226 -12.20 -9.46 6.77
CA PHE A 226 -11.78 -9.02 5.44
C PHE A 226 -12.53 -9.81 4.37
N GLU A 227 -12.48 -9.36 3.11
CA GLU A 227 -13.09 -10.05 1.98
C GLU A 227 -12.04 -10.41 0.93
N PRO A 228 -11.94 -11.68 0.51
CA PRO A 228 -11.02 -12.08 -0.54
C PRO A 228 -11.46 -11.56 -1.91
N ASN A 229 -10.51 -11.09 -2.71
CA ASN A 229 -10.77 -10.62 -4.06
C ASN A 229 -10.71 -11.80 -5.06
N HIS A 230 -11.85 -12.36 -5.39
CA HIS A 230 -11.95 -13.51 -6.28
C HIS A 230 -11.42 -13.25 -7.70
N GLN A 231 -11.58 -12.02 -8.22
CA GLN A 231 -11.18 -11.68 -9.58
C GLN A 231 -9.65 -11.61 -9.74
N LYS A 232 -8.92 -11.34 -8.66
CA LYS A 232 -7.46 -11.22 -8.67
C LYS A 232 -6.75 -12.52 -8.26
N THR A 233 -7.47 -13.54 -7.85
CA THR A 233 -6.86 -14.83 -7.49
C THR A 233 -6.24 -15.49 -8.70
N ARG A 234 -4.98 -15.90 -8.60
CA ARG A 234 -4.20 -16.57 -9.64
C ARG A 234 -3.41 -17.74 -9.05
N PHE A 235 -3.47 -18.88 -9.73
CA PHE A 235 -2.59 -19.99 -9.47
C PHE A 235 -1.62 -20.12 -10.64
N LEU A 236 -0.34 -20.19 -10.34
CA LEU A 236 0.75 -20.31 -11.30
C LEU A 236 1.47 -21.64 -11.02
N ASN A 237 1.46 -22.53 -12.00
CA ASN A 237 2.16 -23.82 -11.94
C ASN A 237 3.64 -23.66 -12.35
N GLU A 238 4.37 -24.76 -12.41
CA GLU A 238 5.81 -24.74 -12.71
C GLU A 238 6.16 -24.16 -14.10
N TYR A 239 5.26 -24.28 -15.08
CA TYR A 239 5.47 -23.80 -16.45
C TYR A 239 5.07 -22.35 -16.63
N ASP A 240 4.34 -21.78 -15.66
CA ASP A 240 3.87 -20.41 -15.74
C ASP A 240 4.96 -19.39 -15.37
N ARG A 241 4.85 -18.21 -15.98
CA ARG A 241 5.69 -17.09 -15.59
C ARG A 241 5.28 -16.55 -14.23
N LYS A 242 6.15 -16.71 -13.23
CA LYS A 242 5.92 -16.31 -11.85
C LYS A 242 6.40 -14.86 -11.63
N ILE A 243 5.45 -13.96 -11.47
CA ILE A 243 5.70 -12.55 -11.12
C ILE A 243 4.95 -12.25 -9.82
N ILE A 244 5.69 -11.88 -8.77
CA ILE A 244 5.17 -11.52 -7.45
C ILE A 244 5.47 -10.04 -7.23
N THR A 245 4.46 -9.22 -6.95
CA THR A 245 4.59 -7.76 -6.72
C THR A 245 5.48 -7.04 -7.75
N GLY A 246 5.47 -7.50 -9.01
CA GLY A 246 6.23 -6.91 -10.11
C GLY A 246 7.65 -7.45 -10.32
N VAL A 247 8.09 -8.39 -9.49
CA VAL A 247 9.40 -9.06 -9.59
C VAL A 247 9.21 -10.49 -10.10
N SER A 248 10.06 -10.94 -11.01
CA SER A 248 10.03 -12.28 -11.56
C SER A 248 10.90 -13.22 -10.73
N VAL A 249 10.32 -14.35 -10.31
CA VAL A 249 10.98 -15.49 -9.65
C VAL A 249 11.09 -16.72 -10.57
N SER A 250 10.73 -16.56 -11.85
CA SER A 250 10.62 -17.67 -12.81
C SER A 250 11.94 -18.39 -13.11
N SER A 251 13.09 -17.77 -12.85
CA SER A 251 14.38 -18.43 -13.06
C SER A 251 14.70 -19.52 -12.01
N GLY A 252 14.04 -19.47 -10.86
CA GLY A 252 14.34 -20.33 -9.71
C GLY A 252 15.65 -20.00 -8.98
N VAL A 253 16.53 -19.22 -9.59
CA VAL A 253 17.90 -18.95 -9.09
C VAL A 253 18.09 -17.50 -8.64
N LYS A 254 17.53 -16.53 -9.39
CA LYS A 254 17.70 -15.10 -9.11
C LYS A 254 16.42 -14.32 -9.33
N LEU A 255 16.27 -13.24 -8.56
CA LEU A 255 15.22 -12.27 -8.77
C LEU A 255 15.54 -11.39 -9.98
N THR A 256 14.54 -11.11 -10.80
CA THR A 256 14.71 -10.19 -11.93
C THR A 256 13.44 -9.35 -12.14
N ILE A 257 13.59 -8.21 -12.80
CA ILE A 257 12.40 -7.50 -13.31
C ILE A 257 11.93 -8.15 -14.63
N PRO A 258 10.63 -8.07 -14.96
CA PRO A 258 10.08 -8.65 -16.19
C PRO A 258 10.79 -8.17 -17.46
N LYS A 259 11.03 -9.09 -18.42
CA LYS A 259 11.74 -8.79 -19.68
C LYS A 259 11.16 -7.60 -20.44
N ALA A 260 9.84 -7.46 -20.48
CA ALA A 260 9.18 -6.32 -21.14
C ALA A 260 9.60 -4.98 -20.49
N ARG A 261 9.67 -4.94 -19.15
CA ARG A 261 10.10 -3.74 -18.41
C ARG A 261 11.58 -3.42 -18.66
N LYS A 262 12.44 -4.45 -18.71
CA LYS A 262 13.86 -4.26 -19.08
C LYS A 262 14.00 -3.64 -20.47
N ARG A 263 13.25 -4.14 -21.45
CA ARG A 263 13.28 -3.62 -22.84
C ARG A 263 12.82 -2.16 -22.89
N GLU A 264 11.74 -1.84 -22.20
CA GLU A 264 11.22 -0.47 -22.13
C GLU A 264 12.26 0.50 -21.54
N ILE A 265 12.84 0.15 -20.38
CA ILE A 265 13.87 0.99 -19.74
C ILE A 265 15.08 1.14 -20.65
N ARG A 266 15.61 0.04 -21.21
CA ARG A 266 16.77 0.07 -22.11
C ARG A 266 16.52 0.94 -23.34
N LYS A 267 15.34 0.82 -23.95
CA LYS A 267 14.94 1.65 -25.08
C LYS A 267 14.97 3.13 -24.72
N ASN A 268 14.39 3.51 -23.59
CA ASN A 268 14.34 4.92 -23.17
C ASN A 268 15.74 5.46 -22.84
N VAL A 269 16.56 4.69 -22.13
CA VAL A 269 17.96 5.06 -21.84
C VAL A 269 18.75 5.26 -23.14
N TYR A 270 18.67 4.31 -24.07
CA TYR A 270 19.36 4.40 -25.35
C TYR A 270 19.01 5.68 -26.12
N PHE A 271 17.72 5.99 -26.26
CA PHE A 271 17.31 7.19 -27.01
C PHE A 271 17.71 8.49 -26.32
N ILE A 272 17.69 8.55 -25.00
CA ILE A 272 18.13 9.74 -24.27
C ILE A 272 19.63 9.95 -24.44
N LEU A 273 20.42 8.90 -24.32
CA LEU A 273 21.89 8.99 -24.44
C LEU A 273 22.35 9.28 -25.89
N THR A 274 21.60 8.84 -26.89
CA THR A 274 21.99 9.01 -28.31
C THR A 274 21.35 10.23 -29.01
N LYS A 275 20.17 10.64 -28.59
CA LYS A 275 19.39 11.72 -29.25
C LYS A 275 19.07 12.90 -28.35
N GLY A 276 19.40 12.77 -27.04
CA GLY A 276 19.08 13.75 -26.02
C GLY A 276 17.67 13.63 -25.45
N LEU A 277 17.50 14.21 -24.25
CA LEU A 277 16.24 14.15 -23.49
C LEU A 277 15.07 14.82 -24.22
N ALA A 278 15.29 16.03 -24.75
CA ALA A 278 14.25 16.81 -25.42
C ALA A 278 13.69 16.10 -26.65
N GLU A 279 14.57 15.53 -27.49
CA GLU A 279 14.18 14.78 -28.69
C GLU A 279 13.41 13.49 -28.30
N HIS A 280 13.89 12.78 -27.28
CA HIS A 280 13.20 11.60 -26.80
C HIS A 280 11.78 11.94 -26.27
N GLN A 281 11.64 13.01 -25.48
CA GLN A 281 10.33 13.45 -24.95
C GLN A 281 9.38 13.84 -26.09
N ARG A 282 9.86 14.57 -27.11
CA ARG A 282 9.08 14.91 -28.28
C ARG A 282 8.57 13.66 -29.01
N ARG A 283 9.44 12.68 -29.21
CA ARG A 283 9.11 11.41 -29.86
C ARG A 283 8.03 10.60 -29.15
N ILE A 284 8.00 10.62 -27.81
CA ILE A 284 7.01 9.86 -27.01
C ILE A 284 5.79 10.72 -26.63
N GLY A 285 5.73 11.97 -27.08
CA GLY A 285 4.64 12.91 -26.75
C GLY A 285 4.56 13.25 -25.27
N SER A 286 5.70 13.29 -24.56
CA SER A 286 5.75 13.57 -23.12
C SER A 286 6.25 14.98 -22.86
N HIS A 287 5.47 15.77 -22.12
CA HIS A 287 5.85 17.10 -21.61
C HIS A 287 6.21 17.09 -20.12
N ASP A 288 6.50 15.92 -19.57
CA ASP A 288 6.77 15.75 -18.15
C ASP A 288 8.17 16.23 -17.73
N PRO A 289 8.28 17.30 -16.94
CA PRO A 289 9.57 17.82 -16.50
C PRO A 289 10.33 16.84 -15.57
N ALA A 290 9.62 15.92 -14.93
CA ALA A 290 10.21 14.90 -14.06
C ALA A 290 10.55 13.58 -14.78
N TYR A 291 10.44 13.53 -16.13
CA TYR A 291 10.62 12.29 -16.88
C TYR A 291 11.98 11.62 -16.62
N LEU A 292 13.08 12.39 -16.70
CA LEU A 292 14.44 11.88 -16.46
C LEU A 292 14.56 11.34 -15.04
N LYS A 293 14.06 12.08 -14.04
CA LYS A 293 14.07 11.65 -12.63
C LYS A 293 13.29 10.35 -12.42
N ARG A 294 12.14 10.17 -13.09
CA ARG A 294 11.35 8.94 -13.03
C ARG A 294 12.03 7.77 -13.73
N LEU A 295 12.73 8.00 -14.84
CA LEU A 295 13.52 6.95 -15.49
C LEU A 295 14.70 6.51 -14.62
N ILE A 296 15.42 7.44 -13.99
CA ILE A 296 16.46 7.14 -13.02
C ILE A 296 15.87 6.35 -11.83
N GLY A 297 14.71 6.74 -11.31
CA GLY A 297 13.99 5.99 -10.28
C GLY A 297 13.65 4.55 -10.70
N SER A 298 13.29 4.35 -11.97
CA SER A 298 13.03 3.00 -12.53
C SER A 298 14.30 2.15 -12.62
N LEU A 299 15.44 2.76 -12.93
CA LEU A 299 16.75 2.10 -12.91
C LEU A 299 17.20 1.79 -11.47
N CYS A 300 17.01 2.71 -10.52
CA CYS A 300 17.29 2.45 -9.10
C CYS A 300 16.46 1.28 -8.56
N TYR A 301 15.17 1.21 -8.93
CA TYR A 301 14.32 0.06 -8.62
C TYR A 301 14.86 -1.23 -9.25
N TRP A 302 15.31 -1.19 -10.51
CA TRP A 302 15.92 -2.34 -11.14
C TRP A 302 17.19 -2.78 -10.42
N ARG A 303 18.07 -1.84 -10.07
CA ARG A 303 19.30 -2.11 -9.30
C ARG A 303 19.00 -2.72 -7.93
N SER A 304 17.94 -2.32 -7.24
CA SER A 304 17.58 -2.91 -5.94
C SER A 304 17.21 -4.39 -6.02
N ILE A 305 16.79 -4.86 -7.20
CA ILE A 305 16.42 -6.28 -7.45
C ILE A 305 17.61 -7.05 -8.05
N GLU A 306 18.39 -6.41 -8.91
CA GLU A 306 19.58 -6.98 -9.59
C GLU A 306 20.81 -6.09 -9.29
N PRO A 307 21.36 -6.16 -8.07
CA PRO A 307 22.44 -5.23 -7.64
C PRO A 307 23.71 -5.34 -8.46
N ASP A 308 24.04 -6.53 -8.97
CA ASP A 308 25.24 -6.82 -9.74
C ASP A 308 25.13 -6.48 -11.23
N ASN A 309 24.04 -5.84 -11.64
CA ASN A 309 23.80 -5.51 -13.04
C ASN A 309 24.56 -4.23 -13.44
N THR A 310 25.72 -4.40 -14.07
CA THR A 310 26.61 -3.30 -14.48
C THR A 310 25.92 -2.32 -15.43
N TYR A 311 25.15 -2.81 -16.43
CA TYR A 311 24.37 -1.95 -17.33
C TYR A 311 23.49 -0.96 -16.57
N VAL A 312 22.85 -1.40 -15.49
CA VAL A 312 21.95 -0.53 -14.72
C VAL A 312 22.73 0.55 -13.97
N SER A 313 23.85 0.17 -13.37
CA SER A 313 24.72 1.11 -12.64
C SER A 313 25.34 2.16 -13.58
N ASP A 314 25.82 1.74 -14.74
CA ASP A 314 26.38 2.63 -15.76
C ASP A 314 25.31 3.59 -16.32
N SER A 315 24.09 3.07 -16.60
CA SER A 315 22.97 3.87 -17.05
C SER A 315 22.55 4.94 -16.04
N ILE A 316 22.52 4.60 -14.74
CA ILE A 316 22.21 5.56 -13.68
C ILE A 316 23.26 6.67 -13.66
N THR A 317 24.53 6.31 -13.73
CA THR A 317 25.65 7.27 -13.72
C THR A 317 25.58 8.21 -14.93
N ALA A 318 25.36 7.67 -16.12
CA ALA A 318 25.26 8.45 -17.35
C ALA A 318 24.07 9.44 -17.30
N LEU A 319 22.88 8.98 -16.90
CA LEU A 319 21.70 9.84 -16.83
C LEU A 319 21.79 10.91 -15.72
N LYS A 320 22.44 10.62 -14.59
CA LYS A 320 22.68 11.62 -13.55
C LYS A 320 23.64 12.72 -14.01
N ARG A 321 24.65 12.41 -14.84
CA ARG A 321 25.52 13.44 -15.44
C ARG A 321 24.72 14.42 -16.31
N LEU A 322 23.77 13.91 -17.10
CA LEU A 322 22.87 14.78 -17.89
C LEU A 322 21.97 15.64 -16.99
N GLN A 323 21.53 15.13 -15.87
CA GLN A 323 20.68 15.90 -14.93
C GLN A 323 21.43 17.04 -14.24
N ASN A 324 22.73 16.87 -13.97
CA ASN A 324 23.55 17.85 -13.26
C ASN A 324 24.26 18.85 -14.20
N GLY A 325 24.27 18.58 -15.50
CA GLY A 325 24.87 19.42 -16.54
C GLY A 325 23.84 20.23 -17.34
N SER A 326 22.58 20.17 -16.95
CA SER A 326 21.47 20.98 -17.43
C SER A 326 21.03 21.94 -16.35
#